data_5753f84233777a19a12169379c3e88c0
#
_entry.id   5753f84233777a19a12169379c3e88c0
#
_cell.length_a   1.000
_cell.length_b   1.000
_cell.length_c   1.000
_cell.angle_alpha   90.00
_cell.angle_beta   90.00
_cell.angle_gamma   90.00
#
_symmetry.space_group_name_H-M   'P 1'
#
loop_
_entity.id
_entity.type
_entity.pdbx_description
1 polymer ?
#
loop_
_entity_poly.entity_id
_entity_poly.type
_entity_poly.pdbx_seq_one_letter_code
_entity_poly.pdbx_strand_id
1 'polypeptide(L)'
;MFDIVHVEEKEGRKFLFTHAGIAEDWVRLHADIAGSLDEFMPERLNGLLHGNLSERGALFRSLADVSWFRGGPDEVGSPVWADVNEYLVGEYLVEGYTHIFGHTLHDGGPVSVSDSGFCLDCARAFTLNQDNEFEML
;
A
#
# COMPACT_ATOMS: atom_id res chain seq x y z
N MET A 1 18.11 -0.99 -7.52
CA MET A 1 16.79 -1.33 -8.08
C MET A 1 15.75 -1.09 -6.99
N PHE A 2 14.62 -0.47 -7.34
CA PHE A 2 13.58 -0.14 -6.38
C PHE A 2 12.66 -1.35 -6.15
N ASP A 3 12.15 -1.46 -4.93
CA ASP A 3 11.13 -2.43 -4.56
C ASP A 3 9.74 -1.75 -4.52
N ILE A 4 8.70 -2.55 -4.66
CA ILE A 4 7.31 -2.07 -4.58
C ILE A 4 6.89 -1.91 -3.12
N VAL A 5 7.39 -2.79 -2.26
CA VAL A 5 7.10 -2.79 -0.84
C VAL A 5 8.38 -2.88 -0.03
N HIS A 6 8.34 -2.34 1.18
CA HIS A 6 9.36 -2.54 2.18
C HIS A 6 8.69 -2.93 3.50
N VAL A 7 9.14 -4.00 4.12
CA VAL A 7 8.62 -4.47 5.41
C VAL A 7 9.69 -4.33 6.47
N GLU A 8 9.35 -3.67 7.55
CA GLU A 8 10.17 -3.58 8.75
C GLU A 8 9.43 -4.21 9.93
N GLU A 9 10.15 -4.97 10.74
CA GLU A 9 9.63 -5.48 12.00
C GLU A 9 10.39 -4.84 13.16
N LYS A 10 9.64 -4.26 14.09
CA LYS A 10 10.20 -3.64 15.28
C LYS A 10 9.30 -3.91 16.47
N GLU A 11 9.86 -4.49 17.53
CA GLU A 11 9.16 -4.77 18.78
C GLU A 11 7.86 -5.58 18.58
N GLY A 12 7.91 -6.58 17.70
CA GLY A 12 6.77 -7.44 17.36
C GLY A 12 5.73 -6.81 16.42
N ARG A 13 5.97 -5.60 15.94
CA ARG A 13 5.09 -4.89 14.99
C ARG A 13 5.70 -4.92 13.60
N LYS A 14 4.85 -5.21 12.61
CA LYS A 14 5.23 -5.18 11.19
C LYS A 14 4.73 -3.92 10.52
N PHE A 15 5.66 -3.16 9.98
CA PHE A 15 5.37 -1.96 9.20
C PHE A 15 5.52 -2.28 7.72
N LEU A 16 4.53 -1.90 6.94
CA LEU A 16 4.52 -2.07 5.49
C LEU A 16 4.54 -0.70 4.81
N PHE A 17 5.67 -0.42 4.16
CA PHE A 17 5.86 0.80 3.39
C PHE A 17 5.55 0.52 1.93
N THR A 18 4.65 1.30 1.35
CA THR A 18 4.28 1.22 -0.06
C THR A 18 4.09 2.62 -0.63
N HIS A 19 3.94 2.71 -1.96
CA HIS A 19 3.64 3.99 -2.59
C HIS A 19 2.23 4.49 -2.25
N ALA A 20 1.22 3.62 -2.36
CA ALA A 20 -0.19 4.01 -2.23
C ALA A 20 -1.05 3.12 -1.32
N GLY A 21 -0.46 2.21 -0.56
CA GLY A 21 -1.17 1.22 0.26
C GLY A 21 -1.55 -0.04 -0.53
N ILE A 22 -1.86 -1.12 0.16
CA ILE A 22 -2.32 -2.37 -0.45
C ILE A 22 -3.72 -2.70 0.08
N ALA A 23 -4.73 -2.56 -0.80
CA ALA A 23 -6.10 -2.90 -0.49
C ALA A 23 -6.32 -4.42 -0.54
N GLU A 24 -7.13 -4.95 0.38
CA GLU A 24 -7.53 -6.35 0.37
C GLU A 24 -8.21 -6.74 -0.95
N ASP A 25 -9.10 -5.90 -1.47
CA ASP A 25 -9.83 -6.19 -2.71
C ASP A 25 -8.90 -6.21 -3.92
N TRP A 26 -7.84 -5.41 -3.94
CA TRP A 26 -6.84 -5.53 -5.00
C TRP A 26 -6.13 -6.90 -4.96
N VAL A 27 -5.79 -7.41 -3.78
CA VAL A 27 -5.19 -8.74 -3.62
C VAL A 27 -6.15 -9.82 -4.10
N ARG A 28 -7.44 -9.72 -3.76
CA ARG A 28 -8.47 -10.66 -4.22
C ARG A 28 -8.62 -10.68 -5.74
N LEU A 29 -8.61 -9.51 -6.37
CA LEU A 29 -8.70 -9.38 -7.84
C LEU A 29 -7.49 -9.98 -8.56
N HIS A 30 -6.33 -9.97 -7.92
CA HIS A 30 -5.07 -10.45 -8.49
C HIS A 30 -4.51 -11.69 -7.78
N ALA A 31 -5.40 -12.55 -7.27
CA ALA A 31 -5.01 -13.76 -6.55
C ALA A 31 -4.18 -14.74 -7.41
N ASP A 32 -4.30 -14.68 -8.73
CA ASP A 32 -3.50 -15.44 -9.69
C ASP A 32 -2.00 -15.12 -9.60
N ILE A 33 -1.64 -13.90 -9.24
CA ILE A 33 -0.25 -13.49 -9.08
C ILE A 33 0.15 -13.29 -7.60
N ALA A 34 -0.74 -12.74 -6.79
CA ALA A 34 -0.48 -12.42 -5.38
C ALA A 34 -0.70 -13.62 -4.44
N GLY A 35 -1.49 -14.60 -4.86
CA GLY A 35 -2.00 -15.67 -4.00
C GLY A 35 -3.30 -15.25 -3.31
N SER A 36 -3.92 -16.17 -2.57
CA SER A 36 -5.11 -15.83 -1.79
C SER A 36 -4.78 -14.80 -0.70
N LEU A 37 -5.78 -14.08 -0.23
CA LEU A 37 -5.58 -13.06 0.81
C LEU A 37 -4.94 -13.63 2.07
N ASP A 38 -5.31 -14.87 2.47
CA ASP A 38 -4.78 -15.53 3.65
C ASP A 38 -3.29 -15.95 3.49
N GLU A 39 -2.84 -16.11 2.26
CA GLU A 39 -1.46 -16.52 1.92
C GLU A 39 -0.62 -15.35 1.43
N PHE A 40 -1.20 -14.17 1.30
CA PHE A 40 -0.53 -13.02 0.73
C PHE A 40 0.63 -12.54 1.63
N MET A 41 1.79 -12.44 1.01
CA MET A 41 2.97 -11.79 1.60
C MET A 41 3.39 -10.64 0.70
N PRO A 42 3.43 -9.40 1.21
CA PRO A 42 3.73 -8.22 0.40
C PRO A 42 5.04 -8.31 -0.37
N GLU A 43 6.07 -8.91 0.22
CA GLU A 43 7.39 -9.09 -0.39
C GLU A 43 7.35 -9.93 -1.67
N ARG A 44 6.28 -10.71 -1.88
CA ARG A 44 6.07 -11.46 -3.13
C ARG A 44 6.01 -10.53 -4.34
N LEU A 45 5.49 -9.30 -4.17
CA LEU A 45 5.47 -8.30 -5.24
C LEU A 45 6.89 -7.92 -5.68
N ASN A 46 7.80 -7.80 -4.75
CA ASN A 46 9.22 -7.57 -5.06
C ASN A 46 9.82 -8.77 -5.82
N GLY A 47 9.48 -9.98 -5.40
CA GLY A 47 9.91 -11.20 -6.09
C GLY A 47 9.46 -11.25 -7.55
N LEU A 48 8.22 -10.85 -7.83
CA LEU A 48 7.70 -10.75 -9.19
C LEU A 48 8.40 -9.65 -9.99
N LEU A 49 8.70 -8.53 -9.37
CA LEU A 49 9.41 -7.40 -10.00
C LEU A 49 10.82 -7.81 -10.44
N HIS A 50 11.50 -8.61 -9.63
CA HIS A 50 12.86 -9.09 -9.90
C HIS A 50 12.90 -10.45 -10.60
N GLY A 51 11.74 -10.99 -10.97
CA GLY A 51 11.58 -12.25 -11.63
C GLY A 51 11.84 -12.21 -13.14
N ASN A 52 11.39 -13.23 -13.86
CA ASN A 52 11.50 -13.31 -15.30
C ASN A 52 10.54 -12.32 -16.01
N LEU A 53 10.64 -12.23 -17.32
CA LEU A 53 9.84 -11.29 -18.13
C LEU A 53 8.33 -11.53 -18.00
N SER A 54 7.91 -12.79 -17.91
CA SER A 54 6.50 -13.17 -17.74
C SER A 54 5.96 -12.71 -16.38
N GLU A 55 6.73 -12.92 -15.32
CA GLU A 55 6.37 -12.51 -13.96
C GLU A 55 6.27 -10.99 -13.83
N ARG A 56 7.26 -10.26 -14.38
CA ARG A 56 7.23 -8.80 -14.41
C ARG A 56 6.06 -8.25 -15.22
N GLY A 57 5.76 -8.87 -16.36
CA GLY A 57 4.63 -8.48 -17.20
C GLY A 57 3.29 -8.68 -16.49
N ALA A 58 3.09 -9.79 -15.79
CA ALA A 58 1.90 -10.04 -15.00
C ALA A 58 1.75 -9.03 -13.87
N LEU A 59 2.85 -8.73 -13.17
CA LEU A 59 2.86 -7.71 -12.11
C LEU A 59 2.48 -6.34 -12.66
N PHE A 60 3.11 -5.87 -13.73
CA PHE A 60 2.82 -4.55 -14.30
C PHE A 60 1.39 -4.41 -14.79
N ARG A 61 0.78 -5.46 -15.33
CA ARG A 61 -0.64 -5.44 -15.68
C ARG A 61 -1.53 -5.24 -14.46
N SER A 62 -1.22 -5.89 -13.34
CA SER A 62 -1.97 -5.71 -12.08
C SER A 62 -1.74 -4.35 -11.42
N LEU A 63 -0.52 -3.81 -11.55
CA LEU A 63 -0.21 -2.48 -11.03
C LEU A 63 -0.82 -1.32 -11.85
N ALA A 64 -1.36 -1.63 -13.01
CA ALA A 64 -2.02 -0.62 -13.87
C ALA A 64 -3.45 -0.27 -13.41
N ASP A 65 -4.00 -0.94 -12.40
CA ASP A 65 -5.33 -0.65 -11.88
C ASP A 65 -5.40 0.75 -11.26
N VAL A 66 -6.30 1.56 -11.78
CA VAL A 66 -6.54 2.94 -11.33
C VAL A 66 -8.03 3.09 -11.03
N SER A 67 -8.36 3.41 -9.80
CA SER A 67 -9.75 3.57 -9.39
C SER A 67 -10.38 4.85 -9.96
N TRP A 68 -11.70 4.89 -9.94
CA TRP A 68 -12.46 6.06 -10.38
C TRP A 68 -12.21 7.30 -9.51
N PHE A 69 -11.71 7.18 -8.28
CA PHE A 69 -11.23 8.31 -7.48
C PHE A 69 -10.11 9.10 -8.16
N ARG A 70 -9.33 8.42 -9.03
CA ARG A 70 -8.27 9.03 -9.83
C ARG A 70 -8.62 9.10 -11.31
N GLY A 71 -9.89 8.93 -11.67
CA GLY A 71 -10.34 8.99 -13.05
C GLY A 71 -10.12 7.72 -13.86
N GLY A 72 -9.76 6.61 -13.22
CA GLY A 72 -9.59 5.31 -13.85
C GLY A 72 -10.89 4.51 -13.94
N PRO A 73 -10.85 3.34 -14.61
CA PRO A 73 -12.02 2.49 -14.83
C PRO A 73 -12.24 1.46 -13.73
N ASP A 74 -11.33 1.32 -12.78
CA ASP A 74 -11.31 0.22 -11.84
C ASP A 74 -12.03 0.56 -10.53
N GLU A 75 -12.50 -0.45 -9.83
CA GLU A 75 -13.17 -0.28 -8.53
C GLU A 75 -12.17 0.01 -7.40
N VAL A 76 -10.96 -0.54 -7.52
CA VAL A 76 -9.89 -0.38 -6.54
C VAL A 76 -8.57 -0.08 -7.24
N GLY A 77 -7.77 0.80 -6.65
CA GLY A 77 -6.43 1.12 -7.15
C GLY A 77 -5.37 0.13 -6.69
N SER A 78 -4.34 -0.02 -7.49
CA SER A 78 -3.17 -0.84 -7.18
C SER A 78 -2.30 -0.21 -6.07
N PRO A 79 -1.31 -0.95 -5.56
CA PRO A 79 -0.35 -0.40 -4.58
C PRO A 79 0.44 0.83 -5.03
N VAL A 80 0.39 1.19 -6.30
CA VAL A 80 1.05 2.39 -6.85
C VAL A 80 0.07 3.48 -7.31
N TRP A 81 -1.25 3.18 -7.36
CA TRP A 81 -2.25 4.11 -7.87
C TRP A 81 -3.43 4.39 -6.92
N ALA A 82 -3.58 3.65 -5.83
CA ALA A 82 -4.69 3.84 -4.92
C ALA A 82 -4.75 5.27 -4.37
N ASP A 83 -5.95 5.77 -4.19
CA ASP A 83 -6.19 7.09 -3.60
C ASP A 83 -6.53 6.95 -2.11
N VAL A 84 -6.10 7.89 -1.29
CA VAL A 84 -6.40 7.87 0.15
C VAL A 84 -7.90 7.83 0.42
N ASN A 85 -8.71 8.42 -0.46
CA ASN A 85 -10.16 8.43 -0.32
C ASN A 85 -10.79 7.05 -0.47
N GLU A 86 -10.17 6.11 -1.18
CA GLU A 86 -10.64 4.72 -1.25
C GLU A 86 -10.69 4.11 0.15
N TYR A 87 -9.65 4.31 0.93
CA TYR A 87 -9.57 3.80 2.30
C TYR A 87 -10.49 4.56 3.26
N LEU A 88 -10.66 5.86 3.07
CA LEU A 88 -11.54 6.68 3.90
C LEU A 88 -13.03 6.34 3.71
N VAL A 89 -13.42 5.86 2.52
CA VAL A 89 -14.82 5.48 2.24
C VAL A 89 -15.12 4.00 2.47
N GLY A 90 -14.13 3.19 2.88
CA GLY A 90 -14.38 1.84 3.33
C GLY A 90 -13.56 0.72 2.70
N GLU A 91 -12.62 1.01 1.83
CA GLU A 91 -11.67 0.00 1.36
C GLU A 91 -10.73 -0.41 2.50
N TYR A 92 -10.54 -1.73 2.70
CA TYR A 92 -9.68 -2.23 3.76
C TYR A 92 -8.25 -2.45 3.27
N LEU A 93 -7.27 -2.03 4.09
CA LEU A 93 -5.88 -2.40 3.92
C LEU A 93 -5.65 -3.85 4.35
N VAL A 94 -4.70 -4.52 3.71
CA VAL A 94 -4.32 -5.91 4.06
C VAL A 94 -3.96 -6.00 5.54
N GLU A 95 -4.53 -6.98 6.24
CA GLU A 95 -4.33 -7.19 7.67
C GLU A 95 -2.91 -7.64 8.04
N GLY A 96 -2.53 -7.41 9.28
CA GLY A 96 -1.26 -7.88 9.87
C GLY A 96 -0.12 -6.86 9.80
N TYR A 97 -0.36 -5.68 9.26
CA TYR A 97 0.65 -4.63 9.09
C TYR A 97 0.14 -3.27 9.54
N THR A 98 1.06 -2.44 10.00
CA THR A 98 0.84 -0.99 10.04
C THR A 98 1.29 -0.42 8.70
N HIS A 99 0.36 0.09 7.91
CA HIS A 99 0.62 0.59 6.57
C HIS A 99 1.07 2.06 6.60
N ILE A 100 2.20 2.34 5.97
CA ILE A 100 2.72 3.69 5.76
C ILE A 100 2.83 3.91 4.26
N PHE A 101 2.11 4.90 3.73
CA PHE A 101 2.06 5.15 2.30
C PHE A 101 1.91 6.64 1.99
N GLY A 102 1.94 7.01 0.72
CA GLY A 102 1.82 8.37 0.21
C GLY A 102 0.88 8.45 -0.98
N HIS A 103 1.37 8.98 -2.08
CA HIS A 103 0.74 9.11 -3.39
C HIS A 103 -0.40 10.13 -3.46
N THR A 104 -1.22 10.28 -2.44
CA THR A 104 -2.27 11.31 -2.39
C THR A 104 -1.78 12.49 -1.55
N LEU A 105 -1.38 13.56 -2.23
CA LEU A 105 -0.91 14.79 -1.59
C LEU A 105 -2.04 15.45 -0.80
N HIS A 106 -1.74 15.83 0.43
CA HIS A 106 -2.68 16.54 1.29
C HIS A 106 -1.95 17.55 2.19
N ASP A 107 -2.70 18.53 2.68
CA ASP A 107 -2.22 19.51 3.63
C ASP A 107 -2.50 19.07 5.07
N GLY A 108 -1.74 19.60 6.01
CA GLY A 108 -2.07 19.51 7.43
C GLY A 108 -1.46 18.35 8.22
N GLY A 109 -0.69 17.47 7.59
CA GLY A 109 -0.01 16.37 8.29
C GLY A 109 -0.55 14.99 7.93
N PRO A 110 -0.12 13.94 8.65
CA PRO A 110 -0.52 12.57 8.36
C PRO A 110 -2.03 12.37 8.41
N VAL A 111 -2.57 11.62 7.45
CA VAL A 111 -3.97 11.21 7.42
C VAL A 111 -4.08 9.78 7.87
N SER A 112 -4.78 9.54 8.98
CA SER A 112 -5.12 8.20 9.42
C SER A 112 -6.34 7.71 8.64
N VAL A 113 -6.20 6.61 7.90
CA VAL A 113 -7.31 5.98 7.17
C VAL A 113 -7.94 4.84 7.98
N SER A 114 -7.21 4.32 8.96
CA SER A 114 -7.64 3.29 9.91
C SER A 114 -6.68 3.28 11.10
N ASP A 115 -6.92 2.42 12.08
CA ASP A 115 -6.02 2.23 13.23
C ASP A 115 -4.61 1.75 12.80
N SER A 116 -4.49 1.21 11.61
CA SER A 116 -3.24 0.63 11.08
C SER A 116 -2.84 1.16 9.71
N GLY A 117 -3.39 2.29 9.27
CA GLY A 117 -3.07 2.86 7.96
C GLY A 117 -2.91 4.37 7.98
N PHE A 118 -1.76 4.86 7.47
CA PHE A 118 -1.40 6.29 7.51
C PHE A 118 -0.83 6.75 6.17
N CYS A 119 -1.42 7.81 5.63
CA CYS A 119 -0.91 8.50 4.46
C CYS A 119 -0.06 9.69 4.90
N LEU A 120 1.20 9.73 4.47
CA LEU A 120 2.19 10.73 4.90
C LEU A 120 2.56 11.74 3.79
N ASP A 121 1.86 11.77 2.67
CA ASP A 121 2.23 12.64 1.55
C ASP A 121 1.80 14.09 1.78
N CYS A 122 2.46 14.74 2.74
CA CYS A 122 2.22 16.14 3.12
C CYS A 122 3.52 16.99 3.10
N ALA A 123 4.53 16.53 2.36
CA ALA A 123 5.81 17.22 2.15
C ALA A 123 6.56 17.55 3.46
N ARG A 124 6.43 16.70 4.47
CA ARG A 124 7.11 16.85 5.78
C ARG A 124 7.70 15.52 6.21
N ALA A 125 8.70 15.58 7.08
CA ALA A 125 9.29 14.40 7.69
C ALA A 125 8.73 14.18 9.10
N PHE A 126 8.55 12.92 9.47
CA PHE A 126 7.99 12.50 10.75
C PHE A 126 8.78 11.37 11.37
N THR A 127 8.72 11.27 12.69
CA THR A 127 9.03 10.05 13.42
C THR A 127 7.74 9.42 13.90
N LEU A 128 7.70 8.10 13.96
CA LEU A 128 6.60 7.35 14.56
C LEU A 128 7.03 6.88 15.94
N ASN A 129 6.32 7.32 16.97
CA ASN A 129 6.62 6.93 18.34
C ASN A 129 6.01 5.54 18.69
N GLN A 130 6.25 5.07 19.92
CA GLN A 130 5.79 3.77 20.39
C GLN A 130 4.26 3.68 20.51
N ASP A 131 3.57 4.82 20.63
CA ASP A 131 2.12 4.91 20.76
C ASP A 131 1.42 5.07 19.40
N ASN A 132 2.14 4.90 18.28
CA ASN A 132 1.68 5.13 16.92
C ASN A 132 1.29 6.57 16.61
N GLU A 133 1.90 7.50 17.27
CA GLU A 133 1.73 8.93 16.98
C GLU A 133 2.90 9.43 16.12
N PHE A 134 2.56 10.26 15.13
CA PHE A 134 3.55 10.90 14.28
C PHE A 134 4.00 12.21 14.88
N GLU A 135 5.30 12.34 15.09
CA GLU A 135 5.92 13.58 15.54
C GLU A 135 6.66 14.21 14.36
N MET A 136 6.35 15.46 14.07
CA MET A 136 7.00 16.23 13.00
C MET A 136 8.45 16.55 13.37
N LEU A 137 9.35 16.27 12.43
CA LEU A 137 10.76 16.65 12.53
C LEU A 137 11.00 18.11 12.16
#